data_845e230195779abb3438c31d360abe7c
#
_entry.id   845e230195779abb3438c31d360abe7c
#
_cell.length_a   1.000
_cell.length_b   1.000
_cell.length_c   1.000
_cell.angle_alpha   90.00
_cell.angle_beta   90.00
_cell.angle_gamma   90.00
#
_symmetry.space_group_name_H-M   'P 1'
#
loop_
_entity.id
_entity.type
_entity.pdbx_description
1 polymer ?
#
loop_
_entity_poly.entity_id
_entity_poly.type
_entity_poly.pdbx_seq_one_letter_code
_entity_poly.pdbx_strand_id
1 'polypeptide(L)'
;FSRYLQQLVMESLGKRLDRDGAVVNQGIAVYGNKGSTDQHAYVQQLRDGVDNFFATFIEVLADVADIPPIKGECSGDFLGGFLQGTRSALTEGGRQSMTISMRCFDERRLGALIALFERAVGLYGELVNVNAYHQPGVEAGKKAAAAVLELQTRVEELLADGVARSIDDLAQTLGENSEESMFMTLRHLVGNNRGYAADGDWAEPITLRFRKS
;
A
#
# COMPACT_ATOMS: atom_id res chain seq x y z
N PHE A 1 -6.69 -7.22 -11.31
CA PHE A 1 -6.90 -8.21 -10.24
C PHE A 1 -5.88 -8.06 -9.10
N SER A 2 -4.61 -7.79 -9.39
CA SER A 2 -3.56 -7.66 -8.38
C SER A 2 -3.85 -6.63 -7.26
N ARG A 3 -4.42 -5.46 -7.62
CA ARG A 3 -4.83 -4.45 -6.63
C ARG A 3 -5.92 -4.96 -5.69
N TYR A 4 -6.87 -5.74 -6.22
CA TYR A 4 -7.90 -6.39 -5.42
C TYR A 4 -7.28 -7.38 -4.43
N LEU A 5 -6.36 -8.24 -4.89
CA LEU A 5 -5.67 -9.18 -4.01
C LEU A 5 -4.81 -8.50 -2.95
N GLN A 6 -4.13 -7.41 -3.30
CA GLN A 6 -3.37 -6.62 -2.35
C GLN A 6 -4.27 -6.16 -1.20
N GLN A 7 -5.42 -5.59 -1.51
CA GLN A 7 -6.38 -5.16 -0.49
C GLN A 7 -6.93 -6.35 0.29
N LEU A 8 -7.48 -7.36 -0.40
CA LEU A 8 -8.09 -8.52 0.23
C LEU A 8 -7.14 -9.19 1.25
N VAL A 9 -5.91 -9.48 0.86
CA VAL A 9 -4.97 -10.21 1.71
C VAL A 9 -4.42 -9.32 2.83
N MET A 10 -3.91 -8.13 2.49
CA MET A 10 -3.22 -7.28 3.47
C MET A 10 -4.17 -6.72 4.51
N GLU A 11 -5.36 -6.31 4.10
CA GLU A 11 -6.37 -5.75 4.99
C GLU A 11 -7.02 -6.83 5.87
N SER A 12 -7.28 -8.01 5.31
CA SER A 12 -7.87 -9.13 6.06
C SER A 12 -6.92 -9.80 7.03
N LEU A 13 -5.65 -9.99 6.66
CA LEU A 13 -4.68 -10.77 7.44
C LEU A 13 -3.71 -9.91 8.26
N GLY A 14 -3.58 -8.61 7.96
CA GLY A 14 -2.75 -7.69 8.74
C GLY A 14 -3.36 -7.45 10.11
N LYS A 15 -2.94 -8.21 11.13
CA LYS A 15 -3.49 -8.15 12.49
C LYS A 15 -2.38 -8.12 13.53
N ARG A 16 -2.47 -7.16 14.45
CA ARG A 16 -1.60 -7.11 15.60
C ARG A 16 -1.92 -8.21 16.60
N LEU A 17 -3.21 -8.45 16.85
CA LEU A 17 -3.70 -9.40 17.84
C LEU A 17 -4.39 -10.57 17.14
N ASP A 18 -4.27 -11.75 17.73
CA ASP A 18 -5.10 -12.90 17.38
C ASP A 18 -6.50 -12.79 18.06
N ARG A 19 -7.33 -13.82 17.90
CA ARG A 19 -8.68 -13.86 18.49
C ARG A 19 -8.68 -13.97 20.02
N ASP A 20 -7.59 -14.46 20.58
CA ASP A 20 -7.42 -14.63 22.04
C ASP A 20 -6.77 -13.39 22.69
N GLY A 21 -6.42 -12.37 21.89
CA GLY A 21 -5.82 -11.13 22.34
C GLY A 21 -4.29 -11.18 22.48
N ALA A 22 -3.64 -12.25 22.03
CA ALA A 22 -2.19 -12.33 22.02
C ALA A 22 -1.59 -11.50 20.87
N VAL A 23 -0.42 -10.88 21.11
CA VAL A 23 0.28 -10.11 20.06
C VAL A 23 1.00 -11.08 19.13
N VAL A 24 0.54 -11.14 17.88
CA VAL A 24 1.05 -12.05 16.85
C VAL A 24 1.67 -11.33 15.64
N ASN A 25 1.28 -10.07 15.38
CA ASN A 25 1.74 -9.28 14.24
C ASN A 25 1.65 -10.05 12.90
N GLN A 26 0.51 -10.69 12.64
CA GLN A 26 0.27 -11.42 11.41
C GLN A 26 0.11 -10.49 10.21
N GLY A 27 0.45 -11.00 9.04
CA GLY A 27 0.24 -10.32 7.76
C GLY A 27 1.10 -10.91 6.65
N ILE A 28 0.64 -10.76 5.42
CA ILE A 28 1.36 -11.13 4.21
C ILE A 28 1.33 -9.92 3.30
N ALA A 29 2.51 -9.41 2.89
CA ALA A 29 2.59 -8.36 1.89
C ALA A 29 2.33 -8.96 0.49
N VAL A 30 1.46 -8.30 -0.27
CA VAL A 30 1.11 -8.72 -1.64
C VAL A 30 1.53 -7.63 -2.62
N TYR A 31 2.33 -8.01 -3.58
CA TYR A 31 2.72 -7.18 -4.71
C TYR A 31 2.23 -7.85 -5.99
N GLY A 32 1.50 -7.11 -6.80
CA GLY A 32 0.96 -7.63 -8.05
C GLY A 32 1.47 -6.83 -9.25
N ASN A 33 2.04 -7.55 -10.20
CA ASN A 33 2.62 -7.01 -11.42
C ASN A 33 2.03 -7.68 -12.65
N LYS A 34 2.17 -7.02 -13.81
CA LYS A 34 1.85 -7.62 -15.10
C LYS A 34 3.05 -8.36 -15.63
N GLY A 35 2.83 -9.59 -16.06
CA GLY A 35 3.82 -10.36 -16.80
C GLY A 35 4.25 -9.63 -18.08
N SER A 36 5.52 -9.77 -18.46
CA SER A 36 6.31 -9.09 -19.47
C SER A 36 6.51 -7.59 -19.27
N THR A 37 5.49 -6.80 -18.99
CA THR A 37 5.59 -5.33 -18.86
C THR A 37 6.43 -4.88 -17.68
N ASP A 38 6.24 -5.53 -16.53
CA ASP A 38 6.83 -5.10 -15.27
C ASP A 38 8.04 -5.96 -14.85
N GLN A 39 8.48 -6.90 -15.69
CA GLN A 39 9.56 -7.85 -15.33
C GLN A 39 10.87 -7.16 -14.93
N HIS A 40 11.24 -6.07 -15.61
CA HIS A 40 12.45 -5.32 -15.28
C HIS A 40 12.38 -4.61 -13.92
N ALA A 41 11.20 -4.45 -13.37
CA ALA A 41 11.02 -3.79 -12.07
C ALA A 41 11.23 -4.73 -10.87
N TYR A 42 11.06 -6.05 -11.03
CA TYR A 42 11.03 -6.95 -9.87
C TYR A 42 11.76 -8.30 -10.03
N VAL A 43 11.98 -8.80 -11.25
CA VAL A 43 12.53 -10.16 -11.45
C VAL A 43 13.94 -10.29 -10.90
N GLN A 44 14.78 -9.26 -11.01
CA GLN A 44 16.11 -9.25 -10.42
C GLN A 44 16.06 -9.51 -8.90
N GLN A 45 15.21 -8.78 -8.18
CA GLN A 45 15.02 -8.94 -6.73
C GLN A 45 14.47 -10.34 -6.39
N LEU A 46 13.50 -10.83 -7.15
CA LEU A 46 12.89 -12.12 -6.88
C LEU A 46 13.88 -13.26 -7.11
N ARG A 47 14.72 -13.19 -8.15
CA ARG A 47 15.67 -14.24 -8.47
C ARG A 47 16.86 -14.26 -7.50
N ASP A 48 17.51 -13.11 -7.31
CA ASP A 48 18.83 -13.01 -6.69
C ASP A 48 18.80 -12.33 -5.30
N GLY A 49 17.65 -11.78 -4.90
CA GLY A 49 17.48 -11.10 -3.62
C GLY A 49 17.05 -12.01 -2.47
N VAL A 50 16.47 -11.43 -1.44
CA VAL A 50 16.03 -12.15 -0.23
C VAL A 50 14.90 -13.12 -0.55
N ASP A 51 15.02 -14.37 -0.07
CA ASP A 51 14.02 -15.41 -0.22
C ASP A 51 12.97 -15.35 0.91
N ASN A 52 12.04 -14.40 0.77
CA ASN A 52 10.96 -14.17 1.74
C ASN A 52 9.58 -14.09 1.08
N PHE A 53 9.43 -14.72 -0.08
CA PHE A 53 8.19 -14.69 -0.86
C PHE A 53 7.94 -16.03 -1.54
N PHE A 54 6.75 -16.19 -2.09
CA PHE A 54 6.48 -17.15 -3.18
C PHE A 54 5.72 -16.44 -4.30
N ALA A 55 5.89 -16.90 -5.54
CA ALA A 55 5.25 -16.31 -6.70
C ALA A 55 3.99 -17.09 -7.10
N THR A 56 2.89 -16.39 -7.30
CA THR A 56 1.69 -16.95 -7.94
C THR A 56 1.52 -16.35 -9.32
N PHE A 57 1.65 -17.17 -10.34
CA PHE A 57 1.37 -16.78 -11.73
C PHE A 57 -0.11 -17.06 -12.04
N ILE A 58 -0.76 -16.11 -12.69
CA ILE A 58 -2.12 -16.29 -13.23
C ILE A 58 -1.99 -16.24 -14.75
N GLU A 59 -2.30 -17.36 -15.39
CA GLU A 59 -2.13 -17.59 -16.82
C GLU A 59 -3.48 -17.71 -17.50
N VAL A 60 -3.62 -17.07 -18.66
CA VAL A 60 -4.75 -17.24 -19.58
C VAL A 60 -4.23 -17.87 -20.86
N LEU A 61 -4.73 -19.06 -21.20
CA LEU A 61 -4.20 -19.88 -22.29
C LEU A 61 -4.65 -19.43 -23.67
N ALA A 62 -5.88 -18.90 -23.78
CA ALA A 62 -6.42 -18.48 -25.07
C ALA A 62 -6.05 -17.02 -25.35
N ASP A 63 -5.54 -16.77 -26.52
CA ASP A 63 -5.37 -15.43 -27.05
C ASP A 63 -6.73 -14.72 -27.22
N VAL A 64 -6.73 -13.42 -26.92
CA VAL A 64 -7.99 -12.63 -26.90
C VAL A 64 -8.25 -11.95 -28.23
N ALA A 65 -7.30 -11.91 -29.15
CA ALA A 65 -7.42 -11.02 -30.29
C ALA A 65 -7.19 -11.70 -31.63
N ASP A 66 -8.00 -11.32 -32.61
CA ASP A 66 -7.74 -11.44 -34.04
C ASP A 66 -6.56 -10.54 -34.49
N ILE A 67 -5.46 -10.54 -33.74
CA ILE A 67 -4.24 -9.84 -34.12
C ILE A 67 -3.46 -10.78 -35.04
N PRO A 68 -3.21 -10.37 -36.25
CA PRO A 68 -2.43 -11.21 -37.18
C PRO A 68 -1.07 -11.56 -36.58
N PRO A 69 -0.61 -12.79 -36.74
CA PRO A 69 0.73 -13.19 -36.33
C PRO A 69 1.82 -12.34 -36.97
N ILE A 70 2.84 -11.97 -36.23
CA ILE A 70 4.04 -11.31 -36.73
C ILE A 70 5.10 -12.39 -36.96
N LYS A 71 5.48 -12.63 -38.18
CA LYS A 71 6.41 -13.69 -38.58
C LYS A 71 5.97 -15.11 -38.17
N GLY A 72 4.67 -15.34 -38.03
CA GLY A 72 4.10 -16.63 -37.62
C GLY A 72 3.89 -16.80 -36.12
N GLU A 73 4.26 -15.84 -35.30
CA GLU A 73 4.10 -15.86 -33.85
C GLU A 73 2.98 -14.91 -33.44
N CYS A 74 2.13 -15.34 -32.53
CA CYS A 74 1.08 -14.51 -31.92
C CYS A 74 1.54 -13.85 -30.61
N SER A 75 0.79 -12.89 -30.11
CA SER A 75 1.10 -12.22 -28.83
C SER A 75 1.12 -13.19 -27.63
N GLY A 76 0.29 -14.23 -27.68
CA GLY A 76 0.25 -15.26 -26.65
C GLY A 76 1.51 -16.12 -26.62
N ASP A 77 2.15 -16.36 -27.74
CA ASP A 77 3.42 -17.10 -27.78
C ASP A 77 4.52 -16.36 -27.02
N PHE A 78 4.60 -15.04 -27.21
CA PHE A 78 5.54 -14.20 -26.44
C PHE A 78 5.22 -14.18 -24.96
N LEU A 79 3.95 -14.00 -24.58
CA LEU A 79 3.53 -14.00 -23.17
C LEU A 79 3.79 -15.35 -22.51
N GLY A 80 3.48 -16.46 -23.21
CA GLY A 80 3.76 -17.81 -22.75
C GLY A 80 5.27 -18.07 -22.58
N GLY A 81 6.08 -17.61 -23.53
CA GLY A 81 7.54 -17.67 -23.46
C GLY A 81 8.09 -16.90 -22.24
N PHE A 82 7.64 -15.68 -22.02
CA PHE A 82 8.03 -14.89 -20.85
C PHE A 82 7.60 -15.53 -19.53
N LEU A 83 6.40 -16.08 -19.46
CA LEU A 83 5.93 -16.81 -18.27
C LEU A 83 6.82 -18.01 -17.95
N GLN A 84 7.05 -18.85 -18.95
CA GLN A 84 7.88 -20.06 -18.79
C GLN A 84 9.32 -19.70 -18.43
N GLY A 85 9.91 -18.70 -19.13
CA GLY A 85 11.26 -18.22 -18.84
C GLY A 85 11.41 -17.68 -17.43
N THR A 86 10.45 -16.87 -16.97
CA THR A 86 10.46 -16.33 -15.60
C THR A 86 10.33 -17.43 -14.55
N ARG A 87 9.44 -18.40 -14.75
CA ARG A 87 9.29 -19.55 -13.84
C ARG A 87 10.55 -20.39 -13.77
N SER A 88 11.18 -20.66 -14.92
CA SER A 88 12.44 -21.41 -15.00
C SER A 88 13.54 -20.68 -14.21
N ALA A 89 13.71 -19.39 -14.46
CA ALA A 89 14.72 -18.58 -13.78
C ALA A 89 14.52 -18.53 -12.26
N LEU A 90 13.27 -18.44 -11.79
CA LEU A 90 12.95 -18.51 -10.36
C LEU A 90 13.24 -19.90 -9.76
N THR A 91 12.87 -20.97 -10.47
CA THR A 91 13.12 -22.35 -10.04
C THR A 91 14.62 -22.64 -9.94
N GLU A 92 15.42 -22.21 -10.93
CA GLU A 92 16.88 -22.31 -10.90
C GLU A 92 17.50 -21.55 -9.72
N GLY A 93 16.89 -20.42 -9.33
CA GLY A 93 17.26 -19.66 -8.13
C GLY A 93 16.73 -20.26 -6.81
N GLY A 94 16.08 -21.43 -6.85
CA GLY A 94 15.50 -22.07 -5.67
C GLY A 94 14.19 -21.42 -5.17
N ARG A 95 13.58 -20.52 -5.96
CA ARG A 95 12.38 -19.77 -5.58
C ARG A 95 11.13 -20.59 -5.83
N GLN A 96 10.22 -20.56 -4.88
CA GLN A 96 8.94 -21.27 -4.98
C GLN A 96 7.93 -20.51 -5.81
N SER A 97 7.20 -21.21 -6.66
CA SER A 97 6.10 -20.63 -7.43
C SER A 97 4.97 -21.63 -7.68
N MET A 98 3.78 -21.08 -7.92
CA MET A 98 2.61 -21.82 -8.39
C MET A 98 2.00 -21.11 -9.59
N THR A 99 1.24 -21.84 -10.42
CA THR A 99 0.53 -21.26 -11.56
C THR A 99 -0.95 -21.64 -11.49
N ILE A 100 -1.83 -20.65 -11.62
CA ILE A 100 -3.26 -20.82 -11.80
C ILE A 100 -3.55 -20.57 -13.28
N SER A 101 -3.87 -21.63 -14.03
CA SER A 101 -4.15 -21.52 -15.47
C SER A 101 -5.64 -21.51 -15.73
N MET A 102 -6.07 -20.57 -16.57
CA MET A 102 -7.46 -20.46 -17.06
C MET A 102 -7.46 -20.61 -18.58
N ARG A 103 -8.46 -21.33 -19.12
CA ARG A 103 -8.57 -21.49 -20.57
C ARG A 103 -8.75 -20.15 -21.30
N CYS A 104 -9.64 -19.30 -20.79
CA CYS A 104 -9.86 -17.95 -21.29
C CYS A 104 -10.26 -17.04 -20.15
N PHE A 105 -10.28 -15.74 -20.37
CA PHE A 105 -10.73 -14.76 -19.38
C PHE A 105 -12.18 -14.35 -19.71
N ASP A 106 -13.07 -14.59 -18.75
CA ASP A 106 -14.47 -14.19 -18.78
C ASP A 106 -14.97 -13.88 -17.37
N GLU A 107 -16.20 -13.39 -17.25
CA GLU A 107 -16.83 -12.98 -15.98
C GLU A 107 -16.94 -14.15 -15.00
N ARG A 108 -17.27 -15.34 -15.48
CA ARG A 108 -17.39 -16.54 -14.64
C ARG A 108 -16.06 -16.96 -14.05
N ARG A 109 -14.98 -16.93 -14.85
CA ARG A 109 -13.64 -17.30 -14.39
C ARG A 109 -13.05 -16.25 -13.47
N LEU A 110 -13.34 -14.99 -13.75
CA LEU A 110 -12.97 -13.91 -12.83
C LEU A 110 -13.68 -14.09 -11.48
N GLY A 111 -14.99 -14.36 -11.47
CA GLY A 111 -15.74 -14.62 -10.26
C GLY A 111 -15.23 -15.85 -9.49
N ALA A 112 -14.86 -16.92 -10.19
CA ALA A 112 -14.26 -18.10 -9.59
C ALA A 112 -12.89 -17.80 -8.95
N LEU A 113 -12.07 -17.00 -9.60
CA LEU A 113 -10.77 -16.57 -9.09
C LEU A 113 -10.92 -15.68 -7.84
N ILE A 114 -11.86 -14.75 -7.85
CA ILE A 114 -12.20 -13.94 -6.67
C ILE A 114 -12.61 -14.85 -5.51
N ALA A 115 -13.57 -15.74 -5.71
CA ALA A 115 -14.08 -16.64 -4.68
C ALA A 115 -12.98 -17.58 -4.14
N LEU A 116 -12.04 -18.02 -4.99
CA LEU A 116 -10.90 -18.82 -4.58
C LEU A 116 -10.06 -18.07 -3.55
N PHE A 117 -9.68 -16.84 -3.85
CA PHE A 117 -8.82 -16.06 -2.95
C PHE A 117 -9.56 -15.59 -1.70
N GLU A 118 -10.84 -15.23 -1.79
CA GLU A 118 -11.63 -14.89 -0.59
C GLU A 118 -11.71 -16.07 0.39
N ARG A 119 -11.95 -17.28 -0.12
CA ARG A 119 -11.95 -18.49 0.70
C ARG A 119 -10.57 -18.83 1.24
N ALA A 120 -9.53 -18.70 0.44
CA ALA A 120 -8.16 -18.94 0.88
C ALA A 120 -7.76 -18.00 2.01
N VAL A 121 -8.11 -16.71 1.92
CA VAL A 121 -7.87 -15.71 2.97
C VAL A 121 -8.66 -16.02 4.24
N GLY A 122 -9.94 -16.38 4.10
CA GLY A 122 -10.76 -16.77 5.26
C GLY A 122 -10.22 -18.01 5.97
N LEU A 123 -9.83 -19.05 5.22
CA LEU A 123 -9.24 -20.26 5.77
C LEU A 123 -7.86 -20.01 6.39
N TYR A 124 -7.04 -19.18 5.75
CA TYR A 124 -5.74 -18.80 6.31
C TYR A 124 -5.91 -18.05 7.64
N GLY A 125 -6.85 -17.08 7.70
CA GLY A 125 -7.17 -16.39 8.94
C GLY A 125 -7.57 -17.33 10.08
N GLU A 126 -8.36 -18.37 9.76
CA GLU A 126 -8.73 -19.42 10.71
C GLU A 126 -7.51 -20.21 11.20
N LEU A 127 -6.65 -20.64 10.29
CA LEU A 127 -5.44 -21.42 10.60
C LEU A 127 -4.44 -20.68 11.49
N VAL A 128 -4.33 -19.35 11.34
CA VAL A 128 -3.43 -18.51 12.14
C VAL A 128 -4.14 -17.78 13.28
N ASN A 129 -5.38 -18.17 13.58
CA ASN A 129 -6.19 -17.65 14.68
C ASN A 129 -6.44 -16.14 14.63
N VAL A 130 -6.57 -15.52 13.44
CA VAL A 130 -6.92 -14.10 13.33
C VAL A 130 -8.32 -13.90 12.77
N ASN A 131 -8.97 -12.79 13.13
CA ASN A 131 -10.23 -12.40 12.52
C ASN A 131 -9.96 -11.64 11.21
N ALA A 132 -10.20 -12.32 10.08
CA ALA A 132 -10.02 -11.75 8.74
C ALA A 132 -11.11 -10.73 8.35
N TYR A 133 -12.18 -10.58 9.14
CA TYR A 133 -13.40 -9.84 8.75
C TYR A 133 -13.55 -8.48 9.45
N HIS A 134 -12.52 -7.97 10.13
CA HIS A 134 -12.51 -6.64 10.73
C HIS A 134 -11.21 -5.88 10.43
N GLN A 135 -11.21 -4.55 10.57
CA GLN A 135 -10.14 -3.65 10.13
C GLN A 135 -9.73 -2.64 11.20
N PRO A 136 -9.22 -3.08 12.37
CA PRO A 136 -8.92 -2.15 13.48
C PRO A 136 -7.83 -1.11 13.13
N GLY A 137 -6.88 -1.45 12.26
CA GLY A 137 -5.80 -0.54 11.85
C GLY A 137 -6.28 0.63 11.00
N VAL A 138 -7.32 0.44 10.17
CA VAL A 138 -7.89 1.50 9.32
C VAL A 138 -8.62 2.54 10.16
N GLU A 139 -9.33 2.11 11.21
CA GLU A 139 -10.01 3.01 12.14
C GLU A 139 -9.03 3.89 12.94
N ALA A 140 -7.86 3.37 13.31
CA ALA A 140 -6.83 4.15 13.97
C ALA A 140 -6.32 5.30 13.07
N GLY A 141 -6.10 5.04 11.77
CA GLY A 141 -5.70 6.07 10.80
C GLY A 141 -6.75 7.18 10.63
N LYS A 142 -8.02 6.82 10.57
CA LYS A 142 -9.12 7.81 10.47
C LYS A 142 -9.20 8.70 11.71
N LYS A 143 -9.08 8.12 12.91
CA LYS A 143 -9.06 8.88 14.18
C LYS A 143 -7.87 9.83 14.24
N ALA A 144 -6.67 9.38 13.85
CA ALA A 144 -5.48 10.22 13.79
C ALA A 144 -5.66 11.38 12.80
N ALA A 145 -6.22 11.12 11.61
CA ALA A 145 -6.51 12.17 10.63
C ALA A 145 -7.51 13.21 11.15
N ALA A 146 -8.56 12.78 11.85
CA ALA A 146 -9.51 13.69 12.47
C ALA A 146 -8.86 14.60 13.52
N ALA A 147 -7.98 14.05 14.35
CA ALA A 147 -7.23 14.82 15.35
C ALA A 147 -6.30 15.87 14.71
N VAL A 148 -5.67 15.56 13.57
CA VAL A 148 -4.86 16.53 12.83
C VAL A 148 -5.72 17.67 12.28
N LEU A 149 -6.92 17.39 11.76
CA LEU A 149 -7.83 18.45 11.27
C LEU A 149 -8.34 19.32 12.41
N GLU A 150 -8.62 18.76 13.57
CA GLU A 150 -8.98 19.51 14.78
C GLU A 150 -7.83 20.40 15.26
N LEU A 151 -6.61 19.87 15.30
CA LEU A 151 -5.41 20.64 15.60
C LEU A 151 -5.24 21.82 14.63
N GLN A 152 -5.40 21.57 13.33
CA GLN A 152 -5.32 22.61 12.31
C GLN A 152 -6.31 23.74 12.59
N THR A 153 -7.57 23.45 12.88
CA THR A 153 -8.60 24.45 13.21
C THR A 153 -8.17 25.30 14.40
N ARG A 154 -7.70 24.68 15.47
CA ARG A 154 -7.24 25.38 16.68
C ARG A 154 -6.02 26.27 16.43
N VAL A 155 -5.09 25.82 15.57
CA VAL A 155 -3.94 26.61 15.12
C VAL A 155 -4.39 27.82 14.31
N GLU A 156 -5.32 27.66 13.37
CA GLU A 156 -5.87 28.74 12.56
C GLU A 156 -6.56 29.81 13.42
N GLU A 157 -7.31 29.38 14.44
CA GLU A 157 -7.96 30.30 15.41
C GLU A 157 -6.91 31.07 16.22
N LEU A 158 -5.87 30.41 16.71
CA LEU A 158 -4.83 31.06 17.52
C LEU A 158 -3.98 32.04 16.72
N LEU A 159 -3.73 31.76 15.43
CA LEU A 159 -2.98 32.66 14.54
C LEU A 159 -3.86 33.77 13.92
N ALA A 160 -5.16 33.79 14.17
CA ALA A 160 -6.07 34.76 13.57
C ALA A 160 -5.76 36.22 13.95
N ASP A 161 -5.06 36.43 15.05
CA ASP A 161 -4.64 37.79 15.51
C ASP A 161 -3.40 38.32 14.75
N GLY A 162 -2.78 37.54 13.86
CA GLY A 162 -1.61 37.92 13.07
C GLY A 162 -0.30 37.98 13.84
N VAL A 163 -0.28 37.58 15.12
CA VAL A 163 0.94 37.58 15.95
C VAL A 163 1.82 36.38 15.57
N ALA A 164 3.10 36.64 15.31
CA ALA A 164 4.07 35.59 14.99
C ALA A 164 4.40 34.74 16.22
N ARG A 165 4.25 33.43 16.14
CA ARG A 165 4.46 32.47 17.24
C ARG A 165 5.41 31.35 16.82
N SER A 166 6.19 30.85 17.78
CA SER A 166 7.01 29.66 17.58
C SER A 166 6.17 28.39 17.61
N ILE A 167 6.76 27.27 17.20
CA ILE A 167 6.16 25.94 17.33
C ILE A 167 5.88 25.65 18.81
N ASP A 168 6.85 25.93 19.67
CA ASP A 168 6.75 25.67 21.12
C ASP A 168 5.65 26.50 21.76
N ASP A 169 5.56 27.81 21.44
CA ASP A 169 4.50 28.69 21.97
C ASP A 169 3.11 28.17 21.57
N LEU A 170 2.95 27.74 20.33
CA LEU A 170 1.70 27.17 19.83
C LEU A 170 1.39 25.82 20.49
N ALA A 171 2.36 24.93 20.57
CA ALA A 171 2.21 23.61 21.18
C ALA A 171 1.82 23.75 22.65
N GLN A 172 2.51 24.61 23.40
CA GLN A 172 2.22 24.86 24.80
C GLN A 172 0.82 25.47 25.01
N THR A 173 0.45 26.45 24.18
CA THR A 173 -0.85 27.13 24.30
C THR A 173 -2.01 26.20 23.99
N LEU A 174 -1.84 25.28 23.03
CA LEU A 174 -2.86 24.33 22.63
C LEU A 174 -2.84 23.02 23.43
N GLY A 175 -1.86 22.85 24.33
CA GLY A 175 -1.70 21.61 25.08
C GLY A 175 -1.34 20.43 24.19
N GLU A 176 -0.67 20.69 23.05
CA GLU A 176 -0.24 19.65 22.12
C GLU A 176 1.12 19.10 22.55
N ASN A 177 1.22 17.80 22.69
CA ASN A 177 2.44 17.13 23.14
C ASN A 177 3.37 16.73 21.99
N SER A 178 2.94 16.92 20.76
CA SER A 178 3.72 16.58 19.57
C SER A 178 4.12 17.82 18.78
N GLU A 179 5.36 18.27 18.99
CA GLU A 179 5.98 19.35 18.20
C GLU A 179 6.02 19.01 16.72
N GLU A 180 6.21 17.72 16.37
CA GLU A 180 6.18 17.25 15.00
C GLU A 180 4.81 17.46 14.37
N SER A 181 3.72 17.08 15.04
CA SER A 181 2.35 17.29 14.52
C SER A 181 2.07 18.78 14.32
N MET A 182 2.51 19.61 15.26
CA MET A 182 2.38 21.07 15.17
C MET A 182 3.15 21.60 13.96
N PHE A 183 4.43 21.25 13.82
CA PHE A 183 5.25 21.68 12.70
C PHE A 183 4.67 21.25 11.36
N MET A 184 4.25 19.99 11.22
CA MET A 184 3.67 19.47 9.98
C MET A 184 2.37 20.19 9.60
N THR A 185 1.53 20.52 10.57
CA THR A 185 0.30 21.29 10.36
C THR A 185 0.61 22.71 9.89
N LEU A 186 1.52 23.41 10.54
CA LEU A 186 1.95 24.76 10.18
C LEU A 186 2.61 24.80 8.80
N ARG A 187 3.49 23.86 8.51
CA ARG A 187 4.12 23.70 7.20
C ARG A 187 3.09 23.51 6.09
N HIS A 188 2.06 22.72 6.37
CA HIS A 188 0.96 22.48 5.43
C HIS A 188 0.17 23.77 5.16
N LEU A 189 -0.17 24.55 6.17
CA LEU A 189 -0.88 25.83 6.03
C LEU A 189 -0.09 26.85 5.19
N VAL A 190 1.19 27.02 5.47
CA VAL A 190 2.08 27.93 4.72
C VAL A 190 2.25 27.45 3.28
N GLY A 191 2.54 26.16 3.07
CA GLY A 191 2.80 25.58 1.75
C GLY A 191 1.59 25.62 0.80
N ASN A 192 0.39 25.71 1.35
CA ASN A 192 -0.85 25.80 0.56
C ASN A 192 -1.31 27.24 0.26
N ASN A 193 -0.53 28.26 0.60
CA ASN A 193 -0.84 29.67 0.36
C ASN A 193 -2.22 30.08 0.92
N ARG A 194 -2.58 29.57 2.09
CA ARG A 194 -3.89 29.83 2.73
C ARG A 194 -3.91 31.08 3.61
N GLY A 195 -3.02 32.05 3.33
CA GLY A 195 -2.92 33.29 4.11
C GLY A 195 -2.11 33.12 5.40
N TYR A 196 -1.16 32.17 5.41
CA TYR A 196 -0.20 31.98 6.50
C TYR A 196 1.22 32.11 5.97
N ALA A 197 2.10 32.68 6.77
CA ALA A 197 3.51 32.87 6.47
C ALA A 197 4.39 32.33 7.61
N ALA A 198 5.61 31.97 7.27
CA ALA A 198 6.66 31.63 8.22
C ALA A 198 7.89 32.51 7.96
N ASP A 199 8.45 33.05 9.03
CA ASP A 199 9.69 33.79 9.04
C ASP A 199 10.75 32.93 9.79
N GLY A 200 11.97 32.80 9.26
CA GLY A 200 13.05 31.99 9.83
C GLY A 200 13.66 31.04 8.81
N ASP A 201 14.50 30.13 9.28
CA ASP A 201 15.20 29.15 8.43
C ASP A 201 14.49 27.79 8.47
N TRP A 202 14.06 27.30 7.31
CA TRP A 202 13.43 25.99 7.18
C TRP A 202 14.40 24.82 7.43
N ALA A 203 15.71 25.06 7.36
CA ALA A 203 16.71 24.06 7.76
C ALA A 203 16.84 23.95 9.29
N GLU A 204 16.39 24.99 10.03
CA GLU A 204 16.38 25.03 11.48
C GLU A 204 14.96 25.32 11.99
N PRO A 205 14.05 24.34 12.03
CA PRO A 205 12.64 24.54 12.32
C PRO A 205 12.32 25.27 13.64
N ILE A 206 13.20 25.14 14.61
CA ILE A 206 13.06 25.83 15.91
C ILE A 206 13.12 27.37 15.79
N THR A 207 13.73 27.88 14.71
CA THR A 207 13.84 29.33 14.46
C THR A 207 12.59 29.91 13.83
N LEU A 208 11.71 29.06 13.30
CA LEU A 208 10.53 29.48 12.57
C LEU A 208 9.51 30.17 13.48
N ARG A 209 8.93 31.23 12.96
CA ARG A 209 7.78 31.93 13.54
C ARG A 209 6.66 31.99 12.52
N PHE A 210 5.48 31.54 12.92
CA PHE A 210 4.31 31.42 12.07
C PHE A 210 3.28 32.47 12.41
N ARG A 211 2.66 33.05 11.40
CA ARG A 211 1.61 34.05 11.55
C ARG A 211 0.60 33.96 10.42
N LYS A 212 -0.58 34.52 10.63
CA LYS A 212 -1.51 34.83 9.55
C LYS A 212 -0.98 36.07 8.76
N SER A 213 -1.02 35.98 7.43
CA SER A 213 -0.52 37.05 6.52
C SER A 213 -1.53 38.17 6.38
#